data_1811fb76a3cd47a83f17d96699b31c81
#
_entry.id   1811fb76a3cd47a83f17d96699b31c81
#
_cell.length_a   1.000
_cell.length_b   1.000
_cell.length_c   1.000
_cell.angle_alpha   90.00
_cell.angle_beta   90.00
_cell.angle_gamma   90.00
#
_symmetry.space_group_name_H-M   'P 1'
#
loop_
_entity.id
_entity.type
_entity.pdbx_description
1 polymer ?
#
loop_
_entity_poly.entity_id
_entity_poly.type
_entity_poly.pdbx_seq_one_letter_code
_entity_poly.pdbx_strand_id
1 'polypeptide(L)'
;ILAGRMGESSSIGITEYLNSIGFKTMRLKTGTPPRALKSSIDWKKTSVDFGDKNPVPFSFFTRNFKPKNEPCHTVRTNESVHDVIKTNSHLSPMYSGEITGVGPRYCPSIEDKVQRFSHHPSHLLFLEPEWKNSDQIYINGFSTSLPEEAQLNSLSQIEAFKSIEFLRPGYAIEYDCIVPSQLKTTLESKEVS
;
A
#
# COMPACT_ATOMS: atom_id res chain seq x y z
N ILE A 1 4.56 -18.32 -7.11
CA ILE A 1 3.77 -17.77 -8.24
C ILE A 1 4.73 -16.98 -9.11
N LEU A 2 4.82 -17.32 -10.40
CA LEU A 2 5.62 -16.57 -11.37
C LEU A 2 4.81 -15.37 -11.87
N ALA A 3 4.89 -14.26 -11.15
CA ALA A 3 4.20 -13.02 -11.50
C ALA A 3 5.02 -11.81 -11.04
N GLY A 4 4.88 -10.70 -11.74
CA GLY A 4 5.39 -9.41 -11.34
C GLY A 4 4.28 -8.52 -10.80
N ARG A 5 4.37 -7.21 -11.02
CA ARG A 5 3.27 -6.28 -10.80
C ARG A 5 2.09 -6.70 -11.70
N MET A 6 0.84 -6.46 -11.26
CA MET A 6 -0.33 -6.88 -12.03
C MET A 6 -0.22 -6.49 -13.52
N GLY A 7 -0.26 -7.52 -14.38
CA GLY A 7 -0.09 -7.36 -15.83
C GLY A 7 1.36 -7.40 -16.32
N GLU A 8 2.33 -7.60 -15.44
CA GLU A 8 3.76 -7.67 -15.79
C GLU A 8 4.37 -9.03 -15.42
N SER A 9 5.44 -9.38 -16.10
CA SER A 9 6.23 -10.57 -15.76
C SER A 9 7.05 -10.32 -14.50
N SER A 10 7.38 -11.39 -13.77
CA SER A 10 8.31 -11.33 -12.64
C SER A 10 9.72 -10.97 -13.09
N SER A 11 10.43 -10.18 -12.29
CA SER A 11 11.88 -10.00 -12.44
C SER A 11 12.59 -11.18 -11.80
N ILE A 12 13.37 -11.91 -12.59
CA ILE A 12 14.19 -13.06 -12.16
C ILE A 12 15.65 -12.81 -12.52
N GLY A 13 16.57 -13.49 -11.84
CA GLY A 13 18.00 -13.43 -12.09
C GLY A 13 18.78 -12.41 -11.26
N ILE A 14 18.13 -11.33 -10.78
CA ILE A 14 18.82 -10.31 -9.95
C ILE A 14 19.21 -10.90 -8.59
N THR A 15 18.30 -11.62 -7.95
CA THR A 15 18.54 -12.24 -6.63
C THR A 15 19.62 -13.32 -6.72
N GLU A 16 19.55 -14.16 -7.74
CA GLU A 16 20.56 -15.19 -8.01
C GLU A 16 21.94 -14.56 -8.22
N TYR A 17 22.03 -13.48 -9.01
CA TYR A 17 23.26 -12.75 -9.21
C TYR A 17 23.79 -12.16 -7.90
N LEU A 18 22.95 -11.47 -7.10
CA LEU A 18 23.35 -10.92 -5.81
C LEU A 18 23.88 -12.02 -4.88
N ASN A 19 23.22 -13.16 -4.82
CA ASN A 19 23.68 -14.29 -4.02
C ASN A 19 25.02 -14.86 -4.55
N SER A 20 25.22 -14.88 -5.88
CA SER A 20 26.48 -15.38 -6.49
C SER A 20 27.70 -14.53 -6.17
N ILE A 21 27.50 -13.22 -5.93
CA ILE A 21 28.57 -12.29 -5.53
C ILE A 21 28.70 -12.10 -4.01
N GLY A 22 27.99 -12.93 -3.22
CA GLY A 22 28.16 -13.02 -1.77
C GLY A 22 27.11 -12.31 -0.91
N PHE A 23 26.10 -11.65 -1.49
CA PHE A 23 25.01 -11.12 -0.69
C PHE A 23 24.08 -12.21 -0.20
N LYS A 24 23.61 -12.09 1.03
CA LYS A 24 22.48 -12.86 1.56
C LYS A 24 21.21 -12.06 1.35
N THR A 25 20.20 -12.68 0.78
CA THR A 25 18.91 -12.07 0.50
C THR A 25 17.82 -12.65 1.40
N MET A 26 16.76 -11.90 1.60
CA MET A 26 15.54 -12.33 2.26
C MET A 26 14.33 -11.89 1.45
N ARG A 27 13.22 -12.63 1.57
CA ARG A 27 11.98 -12.32 0.87
C ARG A 27 11.01 -11.60 1.80
N LEU A 28 10.51 -10.45 1.34
CA LEU A 28 9.46 -9.69 1.99
C LEU A 28 8.16 -9.84 1.22
N LYS A 29 7.04 -9.61 1.90
CA LYS A 29 5.69 -9.60 1.33
C LYS A 29 4.90 -8.40 1.79
N THR A 30 4.06 -7.85 0.92
CA THR A 30 3.12 -6.79 1.24
C THR A 30 1.87 -6.89 0.35
N GLY A 31 0.82 -6.16 0.70
CA GLY A 31 -0.30 -5.90 -0.19
C GLY A 31 -0.14 -4.58 -0.92
N THR A 32 -0.90 -4.38 -1.97
CA THR A 32 -1.06 -3.08 -2.62
C THR A 32 -2.47 -2.55 -2.38
N PRO A 33 -2.69 -1.23 -2.32
CA PRO A 33 -4.02 -0.66 -2.28
C PRO A 33 -4.77 -0.84 -3.60
N PRO A 34 -6.10 -0.89 -3.60
CA PRO A 34 -6.88 -0.83 -4.81
C PRO A 34 -6.83 0.57 -5.45
N ARG A 35 -7.11 0.62 -6.73
CA ARG A 35 -7.28 1.85 -7.52
C ARG A 35 -8.73 1.93 -7.93
N ALA A 36 -9.40 2.98 -7.47
CA ALA A 36 -10.80 3.24 -7.76
C ALA A 36 -10.98 4.25 -8.89
N LEU A 37 -12.08 4.14 -9.60
CA LEU A 37 -12.51 5.14 -10.57
C LEU A 37 -12.99 6.39 -9.85
N LYS A 38 -12.45 7.56 -10.19
CA LYS A 38 -12.74 8.84 -9.54
C LYS A 38 -14.23 9.18 -9.51
N SER A 39 -14.96 8.90 -10.59
CA SER A 39 -16.39 9.18 -10.71
C SER A 39 -17.28 8.28 -9.86
N SER A 40 -16.75 7.15 -9.36
CA SER A 40 -17.47 6.22 -8.48
C SER A 40 -17.44 6.58 -7.00
N ILE A 41 -16.73 7.67 -6.65
CA ILE A 41 -16.56 8.14 -5.27
C ILE A 41 -17.49 9.32 -5.01
N ASP A 42 -18.28 9.26 -3.93
CA ASP A 42 -19.05 10.42 -3.46
C ASP A 42 -18.15 11.37 -2.64
N TRP A 43 -17.55 12.33 -3.33
CA TRP A 43 -16.63 13.31 -2.76
C TRP A 43 -17.25 14.18 -1.67
N LYS A 44 -18.59 14.33 -1.65
CA LYS A 44 -19.29 15.08 -0.59
C LYS A 44 -19.27 14.37 0.76
N LYS A 45 -18.97 13.08 0.77
CA LYS A 45 -18.87 12.23 1.96
C LYS A 45 -17.43 12.03 2.43
N THR A 46 -16.48 12.75 1.86
CA THR A 46 -15.07 12.72 2.24
C THR A 46 -14.69 13.96 3.04
N SER A 47 -13.63 13.87 3.83
CA SER A 47 -12.99 15.01 4.46
C SER A 47 -11.86 15.53 3.57
N VAL A 48 -11.60 16.84 3.61
CA VAL A 48 -10.54 17.46 2.80
C VAL A 48 -9.36 17.79 3.71
N ASP A 49 -8.16 17.39 3.32
CA ASP A 49 -6.90 17.77 3.95
C ASP A 49 -6.08 18.62 2.98
N PHE A 50 -5.81 19.86 3.37
CA PHE A 50 -5.09 20.83 2.55
C PHE A 50 -3.55 20.76 2.72
N GLY A 51 -3.05 19.90 3.61
CA GLY A 51 -1.62 19.85 3.93
C GLY A 51 -1.14 21.10 4.70
N ASP A 52 0.16 21.35 4.62
CA ASP A 52 0.79 22.43 5.38
C ASP A 52 0.35 23.83 4.91
N LYS A 53 -0.04 24.70 5.86
CA LYS A 53 -0.34 26.11 5.58
C LYS A 53 0.88 26.88 5.09
N ASN A 54 2.06 26.53 5.61
CA ASN A 54 3.34 27.15 5.28
C ASN A 54 4.35 26.07 4.89
N PRO A 55 4.24 25.52 3.67
CA PRO A 55 5.12 24.44 3.23
C PRO A 55 6.55 24.97 3.07
N VAL A 56 7.52 24.17 3.49
CA VAL A 56 8.94 24.43 3.35
C VAL A 56 9.57 23.43 2.38
N PRO A 57 10.56 23.83 1.58
CA PRO A 57 11.25 22.90 0.68
C PRO A 57 12.16 21.96 1.47
N PHE A 58 12.32 20.71 1.01
CA PHE A 58 13.27 19.78 1.60
C PHE A 58 14.74 20.14 1.29
N SER A 59 14.99 20.79 0.15
CA SER A 59 16.34 21.18 -0.23
C SER A 59 16.65 22.58 0.27
N PHE A 60 17.79 22.76 0.94
CA PHE A 60 18.31 24.06 1.37
C PHE A 60 18.65 25.00 0.19
N PHE A 61 18.81 24.45 -1.01
CA PHE A 61 19.13 25.23 -2.22
C PHE A 61 17.91 25.71 -2.98
N THR A 62 16.70 25.24 -2.62
CA THR A 62 15.46 25.65 -3.30
C THR A 62 15.15 27.11 -2.96
N ARG A 63 15.09 27.93 -4.01
CA ARG A 63 14.69 29.35 -3.91
C ARG A 63 13.29 29.53 -4.50
N ASN A 64 12.54 30.53 -4.01
CA ASN A 64 11.19 30.86 -4.52
C ASN A 64 10.21 29.68 -4.48
N PHE A 65 10.22 28.90 -3.38
CA PHE A 65 9.34 27.75 -3.21
C PHE A 65 7.89 28.19 -3.10
N LYS A 66 7.11 27.89 -4.13
CA LYS A 66 5.67 28.15 -4.21
C LYS A 66 4.95 26.91 -4.74
N PRO A 67 4.82 25.86 -3.93
CA PRO A 67 4.16 24.64 -4.36
C PRO A 67 2.68 24.91 -4.61
N LYS A 68 2.13 24.28 -5.66
CA LYS A 68 0.68 24.18 -5.81
C LYS A 68 0.23 23.06 -4.88
N ASN A 69 -0.42 23.44 -3.78
CA ASN A 69 -0.98 22.48 -2.86
C ASN A 69 -2.34 22.02 -3.39
N GLU A 70 -2.41 20.76 -3.84
CA GLU A 70 -3.67 20.13 -4.19
C GLU A 70 -4.18 19.41 -2.93
N PRO A 71 -5.45 19.62 -2.52
CA PRO A 71 -5.97 18.96 -1.33
C PRO A 71 -6.05 17.44 -1.53
N CYS A 72 -5.74 16.70 -0.48
CA CYS A 72 -6.00 15.29 -0.39
C CYS A 72 -7.37 15.05 0.25
N HIS A 73 -8.10 14.07 -0.21
CA HIS A 73 -9.34 13.64 0.41
C HIS A 73 -9.11 12.43 1.32
N THR A 74 -9.85 12.36 2.41
CA THR A 74 -9.74 11.27 3.37
C THR A 74 -11.09 10.68 3.71
N VAL A 75 -11.08 9.39 4.04
CA VAL A 75 -12.21 8.67 4.63
C VAL A 75 -11.69 7.79 5.76
N ARG A 76 -12.60 7.24 6.57
CA ARG A 76 -12.24 6.29 7.62
C ARG A 76 -12.98 4.98 7.43
N THR A 77 -12.32 3.89 7.74
CA THR A 77 -12.98 2.60 7.92
C THR A 77 -13.91 2.65 9.14
N ASN A 78 -14.80 1.69 9.24
CA ASN A 78 -15.73 1.51 10.34
C ASN A 78 -15.79 0.04 10.74
N GLU A 79 -16.57 -0.29 11.75
CA GLU A 79 -16.72 -1.65 12.26
C GLU A 79 -17.20 -2.62 11.17
N SER A 80 -18.18 -2.23 10.35
CA SER A 80 -18.68 -3.07 9.26
C SER A 80 -17.60 -3.41 8.24
N VAL A 81 -16.70 -2.45 7.91
CA VAL A 81 -15.51 -2.70 7.09
C VAL A 81 -14.62 -3.75 7.74
N HIS A 82 -14.37 -3.58 9.05
CA HIS A 82 -13.49 -4.48 9.81
C HIS A 82 -14.06 -5.91 9.88
N ASP A 83 -15.37 -6.05 10.03
CA ASP A 83 -16.03 -7.36 10.11
C ASP A 83 -15.95 -8.10 8.77
N VAL A 84 -16.16 -7.41 7.63
CA VAL A 84 -15.96 -8.00 6.31
C VAL A 84 -14.51 -8.46 6.13
N ILE A 85 -13.52 -7.66 6.55
CA ILE A 85 -12.10 -8.01 6.44
C ILE A 85 -11.78 -9.23 7.32
N LYS A 86 -12.23 -9.26 8.59
CA LYS A 86 -11.99 -10.37 9.51
C LYS A 86 -12.57 -11.68 8.97
N THR A 87 -13.82 -11.64 8.49
CA THR A 87 -14.51 -12.81 7.95
C THR A 87 -13.79 -13.39 6.74
N ASN A 88 -13.19 -12.54 5.88
CA ASN A 88 -12.53 -12.95 4.66
C ASN A 88 -11.01 -13.10 4.78
N SER A 89 -10.41 -12.86 5.94
CA SER A 89 -8.96 -12.85 6.13
C SER A 89 -8.28 -14.17 5.72
N HIS A 90 -8.97 -15.30 5.88
CA HIS A 90 -8.49 -16.63 5.48
C HIS A 90 -8.31 -16.79 3.95
N LEU A 91 -8.94 -15.93 3.15
CA LEU A 91 -8.81 -15.90 1.68
C LEU A 91 -7.60 -15.08 1.20
N SER A 92 -6.94 -14.37 2.11
CA SER A 92 -5.76 -13.57 1.76
C SER A 92 -4.54 -14.47 1.57
N PRO A 93 -3.83 -14.43 0.42
CA PRO A 93 -2.58 -15.18 0.20
C PRO A 93 -1.51 -14.90 1.26
N MET A 94 -1.56 -13.74 1.90
CA MET A 94 -0.65 -13.38 2.99
C MET A 94 -0.90 -14.19 4.27
N TYR A 95 -2.12 -14.75 4.43
CA TYR A 95 -2.54 -15.53 5.61
C TYR A 95 -2.79 -17.00 5.30
N SER A 96 -3.11 -17.36 4.05
CA SER A 96 -3.32 -18.76 3.62
C SER A 96 -2.03 -19.58 3.57
N GLY A 97 -0.85 -18.96 3.63
CA GLY A 97 0.45 -19.62 3.49
C GLY A 97 0.93 -19.77 2.04
N GLU A 98 0.18 -19.28 1.06
CA GLU A 98 0.59 -19.28 -0.35
C GLU A 98 1.82 -18.40 -0.59
N ILE A 99 1.99 -17.36 0.24
CA ILE A 99 3.11 -16.43 0.21
C ILE A 99 3.91 -16.60 1.49
N THR A 100 5.21 -16.91 1.35
CA THR A 100 6.09 -17.27 2.46
C THR A 100 6.95 -16.14 3.00
N GLY A 101 7.01 -14.99 2.32
CA GLY A 101 7.79 -13.83 2.73
C GLY A 101 7.37 -13.26 4.09
N VAL A 102 8.26 -12.51 4.72
CA VAL A 102 8.00 -11.80 5.99
C VAL A 102 7.40 -10.43 5.69
N GLY A 103 6.36 -10.04 6.42
CA GLY A 103 5.80 -8.68 6.31
C GLY A 103 6.79 -7.62 6.84
N PRO A 104 7.04 -6.52 6.13
CA PRO A 104 7.87 -5.43 6.64
C PRO A 104 7.20 -4.76 7.84
N ARG A 105 8.02 -4.28 8.80
CA ARG A 105 7.54 -3.75 10.09
C ARG A 105 6.56 -2.58 9.95
N TYR A 106 6.78 -1.69 8.99
CA TYR A 106 6.07 -0.41 8.86
C TYR A 106 5.11 -0.34 7.66
N CYS A 107 4.82 -1.47 7.03
CA CYS A 107 3.86 -1.54 5.92
C CYS A 107 2.79 -2.62 6.20
N PRO A 108 1.97 -2.47 7.26
CA PRO A 108 0.93 -3.44 7.56
C PRO A 108 -0.17 -3.36 6.50
N SER A 109 -0.67 -4.52 6.09
CA SER A 109 -1.91 -4.59 5.31
C SER A 109 -3.11 -4.12 6.14
N ILE A 110 -4.25 -3.90 5.49
CA ILE A 110 -5.47 -3.56 6.23
C ILE A 110 -5.90 -4.73 7.12
N GLU A 111 -5.66 -5.97 6.70
CA GLU A 111 -5.90 -7.17 7.49
C GLU A 111 -5.06 -7.16 8.77
N ASP A 112 -3.75 -6.82 8.67
CA ASP A 112 -2.87 -6.65 9.83
C ASP A 112 -3.37 -5.56 10.78
N LYS A 113 -3.80 -4.41 10.23
CA LYS A 113 -4.31 -3.29 11.03
C LYS A 113 -5.55 -3.70 11.82
N VAL A 114 -6.49 -4.34 11.16
CA VAL A 114 -7.75 -4.78 11.78
C VAL A 114 -7.53 -5.84 12.85
N GLN A 115 -6.55 -6.73 12.69
CA GLN A 115 -6.24 -7.77 13.66
C GLN A 115 -5.38 -7.25 14.82
N ARG A 116 -4.24 -6.61 14.52
CA ARG A 116 -3.25 -6.18 15.53
C ARG A 116 -3.70 -4.96 16.31
N PHE A 117 -4.48 -4.08 15.69
CA PHE A 117 -4.98 -2.85 16.28
C PHE A 117 -6.51 -2.87 16.40
N SER A 118 -7.06 -4.01 16.80
CA SER A 118 -8.51 -4.22 16.96
C SER A 118 -9.19 -3.27 17.96
N HIS A 119 -8.40 -2.62 18.84
CA HIS A 119 -8.86 -1.57 19.76
C HIS A 119 -9.12 -0.22 19.05
N HIS A 120 -8.63 -0.04 17.81
CA HIS A 120 -8.94 1.13 17.01
C HIS A 120 -10.24 0.92 16.23
N PRO A 121 -11.28 1.75 16.46
CA PRO A 121 -12.58 1.59 15.82
C PRO A 121 -12.55 1.96 14.33
N SER A 122 -11.49 2.65 13.88
CA SER A 122 -11.35 3.09 12.50
C SER A 122 -9.88 3.32 12.10
N HIS A 123 -9.60 3.17 10.81
CA HIS A 123 -8.32 3.49 10.19
C HIS A 123 -8.52 4.57 9.14
N LEU A 124 -7.59 5.51 9.06
CA LEU A 124 -7.61 6.59 8.08
C LEU A 124 -7.15 6.05 6.72
N LEU A 125 -7.86 6.44 5.67
CA LEU A 125 -7.53 6.17 4.28
C LEU A 125 -7.40 7.52 3.54
N PHE A 126 -6.38 7.65 2.70
CA PHE A 126 -6.17 8.80 1.85
C PHE A 126 -6.55 8.46 0.41
N LEU A 127 -7.24 9.38 -0.27
CA LEU A 127 -7.68 9.25 -1.64
C LEU A 127 -6.79 10.12 -2.52
N GLU A 128 -5.83 9.50 -3.15
CA GLU A 128 -4.75 10.18 -3.85
C GLU A 128 -4.88 9.95 -5.37
N PRO A 129 -5.03 11.00 -6.19
CA PRO A 129 -4.88 10.85 -7.63
C PRO A 129 -3.47 10.32 -7.95
N GLU A 130 -3.36 9.25 -8.75
CA GLU A 130 -2.04 8.68 -9.05
C GLU A 130 -1.12 9.63 -9.85
N TRP A 131 -1.72 10.55 -10.61
CA TRP A 131 -1.04 11.68 -11.26
C TRP A 131 -2.01 12.84 -11.41
N LYS A 132 -1.48 13.97 -11.79
CA LYS A 132 -2.28 15.19 -11.99
C LYS A 132 -3.44 14.95 -12.98
N ASN A 133 -4.66 15.28 -12.55
CA ASN A 133 -5.91 15.06 -13.29
C ASN A 133 -6.21 13.58 -13.59
N SER A 134 -5.67 12.66 -12.81
CA SER A 134 -5.98 11.24 -12.94
C SER A 134 -7.44 10.94 -12.58
N ASP A 135 -8.07 10.07 -13.36
CA ASP A 135 -9.34 9.43 -12.99
C ASP A 135 -9.12 8.19 -12.12
N GLN A 136 -7.88 7.79 -11.90
CA GLN A 136 -7.47 6.69 -11.06
C GLN A 136 -7.10 7.22 -9.67
N ILE A 137 -7.82 6.77 -8.67
CA ILE A 137 -7.62 7.15 -7.27
C ILE A 137 -7.00 5.98 -6.51
N TYR A 138 -5.83 6.21 -5.95
CA TYR A 138 -5.11 5.31 -5.08
C TYR A 138 -5.69 5.41 -3.66
N ILE A 139 -6.18 4.29 -3.12
CA ILE A 139 -6.76 4.25 -1.76
C ILE A 139 -5.65 3.93 -0.76
N ASN A 140 -4.81 4.93 -0.47
CA ASN A 140 -3.69 4.77 0.45
C ASN A 140 -4.17 4.42 1.86
N GLY A 141 -3.49 3.45 2.47
CA GLY A 141 -3.85 2.91 3.79
C GLY A 141 -4.70 1.65 3.75
N PHE A 142 -5.24 1.27 2.57
CA PHE A 142 -5.98 0.03 2.34
C PHE A 142 -5.16 -1.00 1.54
N SER A 143 -3.88 -1.17 1.88
CA SER A 143 -3.06 -2.24 1.29
C SER A 143 -3.63 -3.59 1.68
N THR A 144 -3.87 -4.46 0.70
CA THR A 144 -4.53 -5.74 0.92
C THR A 144 -4.11 -6.78 -0.11
N SER A 145 -4.33 -8.04 0.21
CA SER A 145 -4.25 -9.16 -0.73
C SER A 145 -5.53 -10.01 -0.73
N LEU A 146 -6.61 -9.51 -0.15
CA LEU A 146 -7.92 -10.15 -0.23
C LEU A 146 -8.40 -10.29 -1.68
N PRO A 147 -9.27 -11.24 -2.00
CA PRO A 147 -9.94 -11.30 -3.29
C PRO A 147 -10.70 -9.98 -3.59
N GLU A 148 -10.81 -9.63 -4.86
CA GLU A 148 -11.45 -8.39 -5.31
C GLU A 148 -12.85 -8.20 -4.73
N GLU A 149 -13.66 -9.25 -4.72
CA GLU A 149 -15.01 -9.21 -4.15
C GLU A 149 -15.01 -8.82 -2.67
N ALA A 150 -14.09 -9.37 -1.88
CA ALA A 150 -13.97 -9.03 -0.46
C ALA A 150 -13.50 -7.57 -0.27
N GLN A 151 -12.64 -7.06 -1.16
CA GLN A 151 -12.22 -5.66 -1.15
C GLN A 151 -13.40 -4.73 -1.46
N LEU A 152 -14.17 -5.01 -2.51
CA LEU A 152 -15.37 -4.25 -2.88
C LEU A 152 -16.41 -4.28 -1.76
N ASN A 153 -16.70 -5.47 -1.21
CA ASN A 153 -17.66 -5.62 -0.14
C ASN A 153 -17.26 -4.86 1.13
N SER A 154 -15.97 -4.83 1.46
CA SER A 154 -15.49 -4.08 2.62
C SER A 154 -15.52 -2.57 2.38
N LEU A 155 -15.01 -2.08 1.26
CA LEU A 155 -14.97 -0.65 0.98
C LEU A 155 -16.36 -0.05 0.78
N SER A 156 -17.31 -0.78 0.20
CA SER A 156 -18.70 -0.32 0.03
C SER A 156 -19.45 -0.09 1.36
N GLN A 157 -18.89 -0.53 2.51
CA GLN A 157 -19.43 -0.18 3.84
C GLN A 157 -19.13 1.27 4.25
N ILE A 158 -18.24 1.97 3.52
CA ILE A 158 -17.95 3.40 3.70
C ILE A 158 -18.92 4.21 2.87
N GLU A 159 -19.56 5.23 3.46
CA GLU A 159 -20.59 6.04 2.79
C GLU A 159 -20.12 6.67 1.47
N ALA A 160 -18.86 7.12 1.40
CA ALA A 160 -18.29 7.69 0.18
C ALA A 160 -18.09 6.64 -0.93
N PHE A 161 -18.16 5.36 -0.61
CA PHE A 161 -17.81 4.25 -1.50
C PHE A 161 -18.98 3.31 -1.82
N LYS A 162 -20.21 3.73 -1.60
CA LYS A 162 -21.41 2.89 -1.87
C LYS A 162 -21.50 2.38 -3.30
N SER A 163 -20.96 3.13 -4.24
CA SER A 163 -20.95 2.78 -5.68
C SER A 163 -19.53 2.67 -6.23
N ILE A 164 -18.57 2.28 -5.37
CA ILE A 164 -17.15 2.23 -5.76
C ILE A 164 -16.93 1.23 -6.90
N GLU A 165 -16.16 1.64 -7.88
CA GLU A 165 -15.70 0.81 -8.99
C GLU A 165 -14.17 0.76 -8.98
N PHE A 166 -13.61 -0.45 -9.14
CA PHE A 166 -12.17 -0.62 -9.24
C PHE A 166 -11.70 -0.55 -10.69
N LEU A 167 -10.65 0.24 -10.90
CA LEU A 167 -9.81 0.13 -12.09
C LEU A 167 -8.75 -0.98 -11.92
N ARG A 168 -8.39 -1.24 -10.66
CA ARG A 168 -7.48 -2.31 -10.29
C ARG A 168 -7.69 -2.67 -8.82
N PRO A 169 -7.92 -3.94 -8.48
CA PRO A 169 -7.94 -4.37 -7.09
C PRO A 169 -6.54 -4.31 -6.46
N GLY A 170 -6.47 -4.31 -5.14
CA GLY A 170 -5.23 -4.58 -4.41
C GLY A 170 -4.79 -6.02 -4.62
N TYR A 171 -3.49 -6.28 -4.53
CA TYR A 171 -2.92 -7.62 -4.72
C TYR A 171 -1.65 -7.80 -3.90
N ALA A 172 -1.29 -9.04 -3.63
CA ALA A 172 -0.06 -9.35 -2.93
C ALA A 172 1.18 -9.13 -3.81
N ILE A 173 2.24 -8.64 -3.20
CA ILE A 173 3.58 -8.55 -3.81
C ILE A 173 4.59 -9.23 -2.90
N GLU A 174 5.45 -10.01 -3.49
CA GLU A 174 6.69 -10.48 -2.89
C GLU A 174 7.87 -9.77 -3.56
N TYR A 175 8.88 -9.45 -2.76
CA TYR A 175 10.12 -8.85 -3.27
C TYR A 175 11.30 -9.25 -2.41
N ASP A 176 12.46 -9.35 -3.04
CA ASP A 176 13.69 -9.69 -2.36
C ASP A 176 14.43 -8.43 -1.92
N CYS A 177 15.08 -8.51 -0.78
CA CYS A 177 15.97 -7.46 -0.29
C CYS A 177 17.26 -8.07 0.29
N ILE A 178 18.32 -7.29 0.28
CA ILE A 178 19.57 -7.66 0.95
C ILE A 178 19.33 -7.62 2.46
N VAL A 179 19.84 -8.65 3.18
CA VAL A 179 19.77 -8.68 4.64
C VAL A 179 20.55 -7.48 5.20
N PRO A 180 19.90 -6.56 5.95
CA PRO A 180 20.49 -5.27 6.33
C PRO A 180 21.75 -5.37 7.18
N SER A 181 21.97 -6.47 7.92
CA SER A 181 23.16 -6.68 8.72
C SER A 181 24.46 -6.75 7.91
N GLN A 182 24.38 -6.91 6.59
CA GLN A 182 25.51 -6.89 5.66
C GLN A 182 25.95 -5.49 5.27
N LEU A 183 25.19 -4.46 5.69
CA LEU A 183 25.51 -3.08 5.39
C LEU A 183 26.22 -2.41 6.58
N LYS A 184 27.13 -1.49 6.26
CA LYS A 184 27.71 -0.54 7.22
C LYS A 184 26.67 0.53 7.59
N THR A 185 26.99 1.38 8.56
CA THR A 185 26.14 2.54 8.91
C THR A 185 26.05 3.58 7.78
N THR A 186 26.98 3.56 6.85
CA THR A 186 27.00 4.36 5.63
C THR A 186 26.12 3.77 4.50
N LEU A 187 25.49 2.61 4.74
CA LEU A 187 24.75 1.79 3.78
C LEU A 187 25.61 1.12 2.69
N GLU A 188 26.91 1.23 2.76
CA GLU A 188 27.82 0.45 1.92
C GLU A 188 27.85 -1.01 2.35
N SER A 189 28.12 -1.91 1.41
CA SER A 189 28.38 -3.32 1.71
C SER A 189 29.60 -3.49 2.62
N LYS A 190 29.57 -4.44 3.54
CA LYS A 190 30.72 -4.81 4.37
C LYS A 190 31.73 -5.71 3.65
N GLU A 191 31.23 -6.55 2.74
CA GLU A 191 32.01 -7.67 2.16
C GLU A 191 32.09 -7.59 0.64
N VAL A 192 31.16 -6.91 -0.01
CA VAL A 192 31.11 -6.77 -1.47
C VAL A 192 31.45 -5.34 -1.83
N SER A 193 32.50 -5.16 -2.61
CA SER A 193 33.00 -3.86 -3.10
C SER A 193 32.42 -3.51 -4.46
#